data_4db0b5144ff44441d3f39f5173bb7633
#
_entry.id   4db0b5144ff44441d3f39f5173bb7633
#
_cell.length_a   1.000
_cell.length_b   1.000
_cell.length_c   1.000
_cell.angle_alpha   90.00
_cell.angle_beta   90.00
_cell.angle_gamma   90.00
#
_symmetry.space_group_name_H-M   'P 1'
#
loop_
_entity.id
_entity.type
_entity.pdbx_description
1 polymer ?
#
loop_
_entity_poly.entity_id
_entity_poly.type
_entity_poly.pdbx_seq_one_letter_code
_entity_poly.pdbx_strand_id
1 'polypeptide(L)'
;MPDQNAVFKAYDVRGRVPEELDEPLAEAIGRAFARLVRRNEPGTDRVALGRDMRPSGVPLAAAFTRGLVAEGLGVIDLGLASTDLMYFASGHLDVPAAILTASHNPAGHNGMKLCLSGAHPVGYDTGLSLSLIHISE
;
A
#
# COMPACT_ATOMS: atom_id res chain seq x y z
N MET A 1 -7.16 -15.36 -8.09
CA MET A 1 -6.25 -14.38 -7.46
C MET A 1 -5.06 -15.12 -6.89
N PRO A 2 -3.84 -14.56 -6.99
CA PRO A 2 -2.66 -15.19 -6.40
C PRO A 2 -2.83 -15.46 -4.90
N ASP A 3 -2.01 -16.38 -4.38
CA ASP A 3 -1.99 -16.66 -2.95
C ASP A 3 -1.57 -15.40 -2.20
N GLN A 4 -2.44 -14.89 -1.35
CA GLN A 4 -2.20 -13.68 -0.59
C GLN A 4 -0.96 -13.80 0.31
N ASN A 5 -0.74 -14.99 0.86
CA ASN A 5 0.38 -15.20 1.78
C ASN A 5 1.75 -15.14 1.10
N ALA A 6 1.81 -15.36 -0.21
CA ALA A 6 3.08 -15.35 -0.94
C ALA A 6 3.73 -13.97 -0.97
N VAL A 7 2.94 -12.89 -0.89
CA VAL A 7 3.45 -11.52 -1.03
C VAL A 7 3.67 -10.80 0.31
N PHE A 8 3.05 -11.27 1.40
CA PHE A 8 3.11 -10.56 2.68
C PHE A 8 4.38 -10.92 3.46
N LYS A 9 5.12 -9.90 3.85
CA LYS A 9 6.31 -9.98 4.68
C LYS A 9 6.04 -9.24 5.99
N ALA A 10 6.98 -9.30 6.95
CA ALA A 10 6.78 -8.70 8.26
C ALA A 10 6.41 -7.22 8.19
N TYR A 11 7.04 -6.46 7.29
CA TYR A 11 6.90 -5.00 7.23
C TYR A 11 6.59 -4.46 5.84
N ASP A 12 6.37 -5.33 4.85
CA ASP A 12 6.03 -4.89 3.51
C ASP A 12 5.30 -5.98 2.72
N VAL A 13 4.90 -5.62 1.51
CA VAL A 13 4.32 -6.51 0.51
C VAL A 13 5.29 -6.59 -0.64
N ARG A 14 5.65 -7.80 -1.08
CA ARG A 14 6.54 -7.98 -2.24
C ARG A 14 6.15 -9.23 -3.01
N GLY A 15 6.27 -9.19 -4.31
CA GLY A 15 6.04 -10.37 -5.12
C GLY A 15 6.33 -10.14 -6.60
N ARG A 16 6.36 -11.23 -7.33
CA ARG A 16 6.49 -11.17 -8.79
C ARG A 16 5.18 -10.71 -9.41
N VAL A 17 5.27 -9.83 -10.42
CA VAL A 17 4.12 -9.28 -11.11
C VAL A 17 4.02 -9.94 -12.48
N PRO A 18 2.87 -10.51 -12.89
CA PRO A 18 1.59 -10.55 -12.16
C PRO A 18 1.35 -11.85 -11.36
N GLU A 19 2.34 -12.75 -11.27
CA GLU A 19 2.12 -14.11 -10.74
C GLU A 19 1.73 -14.11 -9.26
N GLU A 20 2.36 -13.23 -8.46
CA GLU A 20 2.14 -13.16 -7.02
C GLU A 20 1.44 -11.86 -6.61
N LEU A 21 1.64 -10.76 -7.35
CA LEU A 21 1.04 -9.46 -7.08
C LEU A 21 0.41 -8.94 -8.37
N ASP A 22 -0.90 -8.86 -8.40
CA ASP A 22 -1.66 -8.38 -9.56
C ASP A 22 -2.55 -7.20 -9.16
N GLU A 23 -3.25 -6.62 -10.14
CA GLU A 23 -4.11 -5.47 -9.88
C GLU A 23 -5.26 -5.80 -8.93
N PRO A 24 -6.00 -6.92 -9.06
CA PRO A 24 -7.03 -7.24 -8.08
C PRO A 24 -6.51 -7.34 -6.65
N LEU A 25 -5.32 -7.92 -6.45
CA LEU A 25 -4.73 -7.99 -5.12
C LEU A 25 -4.31 -6.60 -4.63
N ALA A 26 -3.73 -5.77 -5.51
CA ALA A 26 -3.36 -4.41 -5.14
C ALA A 26 -4.58 -3.59 -4.72
N GLU A 27 -5.71 -3.75 -5.41
CA GLU A 27 -6.96 -3.09 -5.02
C GLU A 27 -7.46 -3.58 -3.67
N ALA A 28 -7.42 -4.89 -3.43
CA ALA A 28 -7.81 -5.47 -2.14
C ALA A 28 -6.93 -4.95 -1.01
N ILE A 29 -5.62 -4.82 -1.25
CA ILE A 29 -4.69 -4.25 -0.25
C ILE A 29 -5.04 -2.78 0.02
N GLY A 30 -5.38 -2.02 -1.03
CA GLY A 30 -5.83 -0.63 -0.85
C GLY A 30 -7.05 -0.53 0.04
N ARG A 31 -8.04 -1.39 -0.17
CA ARG A 31 -9.24 -1.44 0.66
C ARG A 31 -8.91 -1.84 2.10
N ALA A 32 -8.05 -2.85 2.28
CA ALA A 32 -7.64 -3.30 3.60
C ALA A 32 -6.89 -2.20 4.36
N PHE A 33 -5.98 -1.50 3.67
CA PHE A 33 -5.25 -0.40 4.27
C PHE A 33 -6.18 0.74 4.67
N ALA A 34 -7.14 1.08 3.81
CA ALA A 34 -8.12 2.11 4.13
C ALA A 34 -8.91 1.77 5.39
N ARG A 35 -9.32 0.51 5.53
CA ARG A 35 -10.03 0.07 6.74
C ARG A 35 -9.14 0.13 7.97
N LEU A 36 -7.88 -0.24 7.85
CA LEU A 36 -6.91 -0.13 8.93
C LEU A 36 -6.73 1.33 9.36
N VAL A 37 -6.61 2.24 8.40
CA VAL A 37 -6.49 3.68 8.66
C VAL A 37 -7.71 4.18 9.43
N ARG A 38 -8.91 3.84 8.98
CA ARG A 38 -10.13 4.31 9.64
C ARG A 38 -10.27 3.79 11.07
N ARG A 39 -9.79 2.56 11.33
CA ARG A 39 -9.82 2.02 12.70
C ARG A 39 -8.86 2.74 13.62
N ASN A 40 -7.68 3.09 13.12
CA ASN A 40 -6.63 3.67 13.95
C ASN A 40 -6.64 5.21 13.94
N GLU A 41 -7.12 5.81 12.88
CA GLU A 41 -7.10 7.27 12.67
C GLU A 41 -8.41 7.72 12.05
N PRO A 42 -9.53 7.66 12.80
CA PRO A 42 -10.87 7.84 12.22
C PRO A 42 -11.13 9.20 11.57
N GLY A 43 -10.33 10.23 11.89
CA GLY A 43 -10.46 11.53 11.27
C GLY A 43 -9.70 11.70 9.96
N THR A 44 -8.93 10.71 9.55
CA THR A 44 -8.10 10.79 8.34
C THR A 44 -8.94 10.56 7.09
N ASP A 45 -8.75 11.41 6.08
CA ASP A 45 -9.50 11.32 4.83
C ASP A 45 -8.60 11.15 3.60
N ARG A 46 -7.26 11.12 3.76
CA ARG A 46 -6.33 11.04 2.64
C ARG A 46 -5.12 10.18 2.98
N VAL A 47 -4.52 9.61 1.93
CA VAL A 47 -3.29 8.82 1.99
C VAL A 47 -2.32 9.39 0.96
N ALA A 48 -1.07 9.62 1.35
CA ALA A 48 -0.03 10.00 0.39
C ALA A 48 0.46 8.73 -0.32
N LEU A 49 0.59 8.79 -1.65
CA LEU A 49 0.94 7.62 -2.45
C LEU A 49 2.03 7.96 -3.45
N GLY A 50 3.13 7.22 -3.39
CA GLY A 50 4.22 7.33 -4.34
C GLY A 50 4.51 6.00 -5.02
N ARG A 51 5.40 6.04 -6.01
CA ARG A 51 5.88 4.83 -6.69
C ARG A 51 7.31 5.04 -7.18
N ASP A 52 8.06 3.94 -7.28
CA ASP A 52 9.37 3.99 -7.91
C ASP A 52 9.24 3.89 -9.44
N MET A 53 10.37 3.77 -10.14
CA MET A 53 10.40 3.83 -11.60
C MET A 53 9.97 2.53 -12.29
N ARG A 54 9.60 1.48 -11.57
CA ARG A 54 9.21 0.20 -12.19
C ARG A 54 7.94 0.38 -13.01
N PRO A 55 7.90 -0.15 -14.26
CA PRO A 55 6.71 0.01 -15.11
C PRO A 55 5.42 -0.52 -14.47
N SER A 56 5.50 -1.62 -13.72
CA SER A 56 4.33 -2.19 -13.05
C SER A 56 3.78 -1.29 -11.94
N GLY A 57 4.53 -0.29 -11.49
CA GLY A 57 4.08 0.64 -10.46
C GLY A 57 2.86 1.44 -10.86
N VAL A 58 2.76 1.85 -12.13
CA VAL A 58 1.64 2.68 -12.58
C VAL A 58 0.30 1.94 -12.46
N PRO A 59 0.12 0.74 -13.07
CA PRO A 59 -1.16 0.04 -12.93
C PRO A 59 -1.44 -0.46 -11.51
N LEU A 60 -0.41 -0.84 -10.75
CA LEU A 60 -0.60 -1.27 -9.38
C LEU A 60 -1.00 -0.10 -8.48
N ALA A 61 -0.40 1.08 -8.67
CA ALA A 61 -0.77 2.28 -7.93
C ALA A 61 -2.22 2.70 -8.25
N ALA A 62 -2.63 2.57 -9.52
CA ALA A 62 -4.02 2.87 -9.90
C ALA A 62 -4.99 1.90 -9.21
N ALA A 63 -4.66 0.61 -9.17
CA ALA A 63 -5.50 -0.38 -8.50
C ALA A 63 -5.58 -0.12 -6.99
N PHE A 64 -4.45 0.17 -6.36
CA PHE A 64 -4.40 0.50 -4.94
C PHE A 64 -5.27 1.74 -4.66
N THR A 65 -5.17 2.77 -5.50
CA THR A 65 -5.99 3.98 -5.39
C THR A 65 -7.47 3.66 -5.48
N ARG A 66 -7.88 2.78 -6.41
CA ARG A 66 -9.28 2.37 -6.50
C ARG A 66 -9.76 1.75 -5.18
N GLY A 67 -8.92 0.96 -4.54
CA GLY A 67 -9.25 0.38 -3.25
C GLY A 67 -9.42 1.43 -2.16
N LEU A 68 -8.53 2.42 -2.10
CA LEU A 68 -8.63 3.51 -1.13
C LEU A 68 -9.92 4.31 -1.34
N VAL A 69 -10.20 4.68 -2.59
CA VAL A 69 -11.36 5.49 -2.94
C VAL A 69 -12.66 4.74 -2.67
N ALA A 70 -12.69 3.43 -2.95
CA ALA A 70 -13.85 2.60 -2.66
C ALA A 70 -14.23 2.60 -1.17
N GLU A 71 -13.24 2.83 -0.29
CA GLU A 71 -13.46 2.90 1.15
C GLU A 71 -13.55 4.33 1.67
N GLY A 72 -13.60 5.32 0.79
CA GLY A 72 -13.85 6.71 1.15
C GLY A 72 -12.63 7.58 1.40
N LEU A 73 -11.43 7.09 1.09
CA LEU A 73 -10.21 7.88 1.26
C LEU A 73 -9.75 8.50 -0.06
N GLY A 74 -9.26 9.74 0.00
CA GLY A 74 -8.61 10.39 -1.13
C GLY A 74 -7.12 10.09 -1.18
N VAL A 75 -6.46 10.56 -2.21
CA VAL A 75 -5.02 10.32 -2.43
C VAL A 75 -4.29 11.63 -2.67
N ILE A 76 -3.14 11.78 -1.99
CA ILE A 76 -2.17 12.82 -2.30
C ILE A 76 -1.10 12.14 -3.15
N ASP A 77 -1.04 12.45 -4.45
CA ASP A 77 -0.13 11.79 -5.37
C ASP A 77 1.28 12.40 -5.23
N LEU A 78 2.22 11.58 -4.75
CA LEU A 78 3.62 11.98 -4.65
C LEU A 78 4.38 11.74 -5.95
N GLY A 79 3.80 11.02 -6.90
CA GLY A 79 4.44 10.68 -8.17
C GLY A 79 5.61 9.71 -7.98
N LEU A 80 6.69 9.95 -8.73
CA LEU A 80 7.92 9.18 -8.53
C LEU A 80 8.56 9.60 -7.22
N ALA A 81 8.80 8.63 -6.35
CA ALA A 81 9.24 8.90 -4.99
C ALA A 81 10.17 7.79 -4.51
N SER A 82 11.00 8.12 -3.54
CA SER A 82 11.76 7.15 -2.78
C SER A 82 10.96 6.73 -1.53
N THR A 83 11.38 5.63 -0.93
CA THR A 83 10.81 5.21 0.36
C THR A 83 11.02 6.30 1.41
N ASP A 84 12.19 6.94 1.43
CA ASP A 84 12.47 8.03 2.37
C ASP A 84 11.53 9.21 2.17
N LEU A 85 11.22 9.55 0.92
CA LEU A 85 10.26 10.65 0.65
C LEU A 85 8.86 10.28 1.14
N MET A 86 8.45 9.02 0.96
CA MET A 86 7.15 8.56 1.44
C MET A 86 7.04 8.72 2.96
N TYR A 87 8.05 8.28 3.70
CA TYR A 87 8.06 8.43 5.15
C TYR A 87 8.12 9.90 5.57
N PHE A 88 8.91 10.71 4.86
CA PHE A 88 8.96 12.15 5.14
C PHE A 88 7.59 12.80 4.95
N ALA A 89 6.92 12.48 3.84
CA ALA A 89 5.59 13.03 3.56
C ALA A 89 4.58 12.65 4.64
N SER A 90 4.62 11.40 5.09
CA SER A 90 3.75 10.94 6.17
C SER A 90 3.95 11.77 7.44
N GLY A 91 5.20 11.96 7.84
CA GLY A 91 5.51 12.73 9.04
C GLY A 91 5.18 14.20 8.89
N HIS A 92 5.54 14.80 7.75
CA HIS A 92 5.37 16.23 7.50
C HIS A 92 3.91 16.63 7.34
N LEU A 93 3.14 15.83 6.60
CA LEU A 93 1.72 16.09 6.33
C LEU A 93 0.80 15.49 7.39
N ASP A 94 1.34 14.65 8.25
CA ASP A 94 0.60 13.91 9.28
C ASP A 94 -0.54 13.10 8.67
N VAL A 95 -0.20 12.30 7.66
CA VAL A 95 -1.13 11.41 6.97
C VAL A 95 -0.52 10.03 6.80
N PRO A 96 -1.35 8.99 6.67
CA PRO A 96 -0.85 7.68 6.25
C PRO A 96 -0.23 7.78 4.87
N ALA A 97 0.67 6.86 4.54
CA ALA A 97 1.33 6.88 3.25
C ALA A 97 1.63 5.47 2.75
N ALA A 98 1.79 5.37 1.45
CA ALA A 98 2.15 4.13 0.79
C ALA A 98 3.10 4.43 -0.38
N ILE A 99 3.95 3.46 -0.71
CA ILE A 99 4.77 3.54 -1.91
C ILE A 99 4.80 2.17 -2.59
N LEU A 100 4.66 2.18 -3.93
CA LEU A 100 4.84 1.00 -4.76
C LEU A 100 6.33 0.87 -5.06
N THR A 101 6.98 -0.11 -4.45
CA THR A 101 8.41 -0.35 -4.64
C THR A 101 8.76 -1.79 -4.27
N ALA A 102 9.73 -2.35 -4.95
CA ALA A 102 10.32 -3.62 -4.55
C ALA A 102 11.79 -3.44 -4.14
N SER A 103 12.23 -2.19 -3.96
CA SER A 103 13.59 -1.85 -3.53
C SER A 103 14.65 -2.53 -4.39
N HIS A 104 15.41 -3.48 -3.83
CA HIS A 104 16.50 -4.16 -4.51
C HIS A 104 16.10 -5.47 -5.20
N ASN A 105 14.81 -5.82 -5.19
CA ASN A 105 14.35 -7.05 -5.82
C ASN A 105 14.46 -6.96 -7.35
N PRO A 106 14.52 -8.10 -8.06
CA PRO A 106 14.64 -8.11 -9.53
C PRO A 106 13.51 -7.34 -10.23
N ALA A 107 13.75 -6.99 -11.50
CA ALA A 107 12.88 -6.11 -12.27
C ALA A 107 11.42 -6.59 -12.37
N GLY A 108 11.18 -7.90 -12.39
CA GLY A 108 9.84 -8.46 -12.46
C GLY A 108 9.05 -8.39 -11.16
N HIS A 109 9.65 -7.87 -10.08
CA HIS A 109 9.00 -7.74 -8.79
C HIS A 109 8.45 -6.34 -8.58
N ASN A 110 7.46 -6.24 -7.71
CA ASN A 110 7.03 -4.97 -7.14
C ASN A 110 6.50 -5.25 -5.73
N GLY A 111 6.05 -4.22 -5.06
CA GLY A 111 5.53 -4.37 -3.73
C GLY A 111 5.05 -3.05 -3.18
N MET A 112 4.78 -3.05 -1.90
CA MET A 112 4.28 -1.86 -1.20
C MET A 112 4.88 -1.76 0.18
N LYS A 113 5.23 -0.54 0.57
CA LYS A 113 5.48 -0.20 1.97
C LYS A 113 4.40 0.74 2.41
N LEU A 114 3.89 0.54 3.62
CA LEU A 114 2.74 1.25 4.15
C LEU A 114 3.10 1.82 5.52
N CYS A 115 2.58 3.01 5.84
CA CYS A 115 2.71 3.56 7.19
C CYS A 115 1.44 4.32 7.58
N LEU A 116 1.19 4.38 8.87
CA LEU A 116 0.19 5.28 9.46
C LEU A 116 0.79 6.67 9.64
N SER A 117 -0.03 7.65 10.00
CA SER A 117 0.42 9.03 10.21
C SER A 117 1.63 9.07 11.14
N GLY A 118 2.57 10.00 10.89
CA GLY A 118 3.78 10.08 11.67
C GLY A 118 4.82 9.02 11.29
N ALA A 119 4.70 8.45 10.10
CA ALA A 119 5.65 7.47 9.56
C ALA A 119 5.72 6.16 10.38
N HIS A 120 4.61 5.75 11.01
CA HIS A 120 4.57 4.49 11.74
C HIS A 120 4.38 3.31 10.78
N PRO A 121 5.38 2.42 10.64
CA PRO A 121 5.29 1.31 9.68
C PRO A 121 4.12 0.37 9.94
N VAL A 122 3.52 -0.13 8.86
CA VAL A 122 2.46 -1.13 8.91
C VAL A 122 3.01 -2.42 8.31
N GLY A 123 2.87 -3.51 9.04
CA GLY A 123 3.20 -4.83 8.54
C GLY A 123 1.99 -5.74 8.58
N TYR A 124 2.18 -6.96 8.13
CA TYR A 124 1.13 -7.97 8.14
C TYR A 124 0.59 -8.18 9.57
N ASP A 125 1.49 -8.15 10.57
CA ASP A 125 1.14 -8.41 11.96
C ASP A 125 0.50 -7.23 12.68
N THR A 126 0.39 -6.06 12.05
CA THR A 126 -0.16 -4.86 12.69
C THR A 126 -1.62 -4.60 12.32
N GLY A 127 -2.33 -5.61 11.81
CA GLY A 127 -3.75 -5.53 11.53
C GLY A 127 -4.14 -5.59 10.06
N LEU A 128 -3.18 -5.52 9.13
CA LEU A 128 -3.48 -5.59 7.70
C LEU A 128 -4.07 -6.94 7.33
N SER A 129 -3.56 -8.04 7.92
CA SER A 129 -4.08 -9.37 7.68
C SER A 129 -5.54 -9.50 8.06
N LEU A 130 -5.95 -8.93 9.20
CA LEU A 130 -7.33 -8.97 9.63
C LEU A 130 -8.25 -8.21 8.68
N SER A 131 -7.80 -7.05 8.20
CA SER A 131 -8.57 -6.28 7.22
C SER A 131 -8.72 -7.02 5.89
N LEU A 132 -7.68 -7.73 5.46
CA LEU A 132 -7.74 -8.55 4.25
C LEU A 132 -8.72 -9.71 4.40
N ILE A 133 -8.75 -10.35 5.56
CA ILE A 133 -9.70 -11.42 5.84
C ILE A 133 -11.13 -10.92 5.67
N HIS A 134 -11.45 -9.76 6.23
CA HIS A 134 -12.78 -9.18 6.11
C HIS A 134 -13.14 -8.83 4.65
N ILE A 135 -12.18 -8.43 3.85
CA ILE A 135 -12.41 -8.13 2.43
C ILE A 135 -12.63 -9.41 1.63
N SER A 136 -11.91 -10.47 1.99
CA SER A 136 -12.00 -11.77 1.29
C SER A 136 -13.30 -12.52 1.60
N GLU A 137 -13.94 -12.20 2.70
CA GLU A 137 -15.23 -12.78 3.06
C GLU A 137 -16.36 -12.18 2.21
#